data_6cd46b794d8fbae84a8f094957911e0c
#
_entry.id   6cd46b794d8fbae84a8f094957911e0c
#
_cell.length_a   1.000
_cell.length_b   1.000
_cell.length_c   1.000
_cell.angle_alpha   90.00
_cell.angle_beta   90.00
_cell.angle_gamma   90.00
#
_symmetry.space_group_name_H-M   'P 1'
#
loop_
_entity.id
_entity.type
_entity.pdbx_description
1 polymer ?
#
loop_
_entity_poly.entity_id
_entity_poly.type
_entity_poly.pdbx_seq_one_letter_code
_entity_poly.pdbx_strand_id
1 'polypeptide(L)'
;FDLIADIATDLARLPLVITVLGSGDKKYQELLLKLQKQHPEKIAVRVAYDNALSHKIEAGADMFLMPSRYEPSGLNQMYSLRYGTVPIVRATGGLDDTIEPWEPTSGKGTGFKFSAYSGVALLNCVHEALRAFKNQAAWLKLMQNGMKKDFSWIASAREYVKIYERLSPPKPGSQEKVLEFSRV
;
A
#
# COMPACT_ATOMS: atom_id res chain seq x y z
N PHE A 1 -8.43 -0.30 -12.13
CA PHE A 1 -8.87 1.05 -12.53
C PHE A 1 -10.39 1.17 -12.76
N ASP A 2 -11.10 0.05 -12.98
CA ASP A 2 -12.56 0.05 -13.10
C ASP A 2 -13.24 0.63 -11.83
N LEU A 3 -12.83 0.20 -10.63
CA LEU A 3 -13.35 0.76 -9.37
C LEU A 3 -13.07 2.26 -9.22
N ILE A 4 -11.92 2.75 -9.71
CA ILE A 4 -11.60 4.18 -9.72
C ILE A 4 -12.50 4.90 -10.73
N ALA A 5 -12.76 4.29 -11.89
CA ALA A 5 -13.65 4.85 -12.88
C ALA A 5 -15.08 5.00 -12.35
N ASP A 6 -15.57 4.01 -11.60
CA ASP A 6 -16.91 4.03 -10.99
C ASP A 6 -17.12 5.21 -10.05
N ILE A 7 -16.08 5.63 -9.32
CA ILE A 7 -16.14 6.69 -8.30
C ILE A 7 -15.39 7.96 -8.70
N ALA A 8 -14.95 8.09 -9.94
CA ALA A 8 -14.07 9.16 -10.40
C ALA A 8 -14.62 10.57 -10.09
N THR A 9 -15.93 10.76 -10.32
CA THR A 9 -16.61 12.03 -10.03
C THR A 9 -16.64 12.33 -8.52
N ASP A 10 -16.86 11.32 -7.70
CA ASP A 10 -16.92 11.49 -6.26
C ASP A 10 -15.52 11.76 -5.70
N LEU A 11 -14.49 11.06 -6.18
CA LEU A 11 -13.09 11.35 -5.82
C LEU A 11 -12.69 12.79 -6.13
N ALA A 12 -13.07 13.32 -7.29
CA ALA A 12 -12.77 14.70 -7.68
C ALA A 12 -13.42 15.76 -6.76
N ARG A 13 -14.50 15.41 -6.07
CA ARG A 13 -15.19 16.30 -5.10
C ARG A 13 -14.58 16.28 -3.72
N LEU A 14 -13.81 15.25 -3.38
CA LEU A 14 -13.18 15.12 -2.05
C LEU A 14 -12.07 16.18 -1.84
N PRO A 15 -11.79 16.55 -0.60
CA PRO A 15 -10.71 17.50 -0.27
C PRO A 15 -9.34 16.83 -0.34
N LEU A 16 -8.92 16.42 -1.53
CA LEU A 16 -7.65 15.73 -1.79
C LEU A 16 -7.12 16.11 -3.18
N VAL A 17 -5.83 15.85 -3.38
CA VAL A 17 -5.14 15.93 -4.68
C VAL A 17 -4.78 14.51 -5.09
N ILE A 18 -4.95 14.20 -6.37
CA ILE A 18 -4.68 12.87 -6.93
C ILE A 18 -3.54 12.98 -7.93
N THR A 19 -2.50 12.19 -7.74
CA THR A 19 -1.42 12.03 -8.71
C THR A 19 -1.45 10.62 -9.26
N VAL A 20 -1.44 10.48 -10.58
CA VAL A 20 -1.43 9.20 -11.28
C VAL A 20 -0.24 9.12 -12.22
N LEU A 21 0.55 8.08 -12.07
CA LEU A 21 1.62 7.72 -12.99
C LEU A 21 1.42 6.27 -13.44
N GLY A 22 1.44 6.03 -14.72
CA GLY A 22 1.37 4.67 -15.27
C GLY A 22 0.93 4.65 -16.71
N SER A 23 0.93 3.45 -17.28
CA SER A 23 0.38 3.16 -18.60
C SER A 23 -0.47 1.89 -18.53
N GLY A 24 -1.41 1.71 -19.46
CA GLY A 24 -2.31 0.56 -19.45
C GLY A 24 -3.43 0.71 -20.46
N ASP A 25 -4.60 0.24 -20.11
CA ASP A 25 -5.80 0.29 -20.95
C ASP A 25 -6.15 1.72 -21.38
N LYS A 26 -6.27 1.93 -22.69
CA LYS A 26 -6.52 3.25 -23.31
C LYS A 26 -7.75 3.96 -22.73
N LYS A 27 -8.83 3.21 -22.48
CA LYS A 27 -10.06 3.75 -21.89
C LYS A 27 -9.85 4.41 -20.53
N TYR A 28 -8.95 3.86 -19.68
CA TYR A 28 -8.64 4.44 -18.36
C TYR A 28 -7.68 5.61 -18.48
N GLN A 29 -6.73 5.55 -19.42
CA GLN A 29 -5.88 6.70 -19.71
C GLN A 29 -6.72 7.91 -20.16
N GLU A 30 -7.64 7.70 -21.10
CA GLU A 30 -8.54 8.75 -21.60
C GLU A 30 -9.44 9.33 -20.50
N LEU A 31 -9.99 8.44 -19.63
CA LEU A 31 -10.78 8.86 -18.47
C LEU A 31 -9.97 9.78 -17.54
N LEU A 32 -8.77 9.32 -17.14
CA LEU A 32 -7.92 10.06 -16.21
C LEU A 32 -7.44 11.40 -16.78
N LEU A 33 -7.06 11.43 -18.07
CA LEU A 33 -6.71 12.68 -18.76
C LEU A 33 -7.90 13.63 -18.90
N LYS A 34 -9.12 13.11 -19.08
CA LYS A 34 -10.34 13.92 -19.07
C LYS A 34 -10.60 14.52 -17.69
N LEU A 35 -10.45 13.74 -16.63
CA LEU A 35 -10.58 14.22 -15.25
C LEU A 35 -9.55 15.31 -14.92
N GLN A 36 -8.29 15.13 -15.34
CA GLN A 36 -7.26 16.17 -15.19
C GLN A 36 -7.67 17.47 -15.88
N LYS A 37 -8.23 17.40 -17.10
CA LYS A 37 -8.70 18.61 -17.80
C LYS A 37 -9.86 19.30 -17.09
N GLN A 38 -10.72 18.53 -16.41
CA GLN A 38 -11.87 19.06 -15.66
C GLN A 38 -11.47 19.61 -14.28
N HIS A 39 -10.40 19.06 -13.67
CA HIS A 39 -9.95 19.40 -12.33
C HIS A 39 -8.41 19.55 -12.27
N PRO A 40 -7.85 20.51 -13.05
CA PRO A 40 -6.38 20.64 -13.21
C PRO A 40 -5.66 20.98 -11.91
N GLU A 41 -6.35 21.59 -10.96
CA GLU A 41 -5.82 21.95 -9.63
C GLU A 41 -5.80 20.76 -8.64
N LYS A 42 -6.50 19.67 -8.99
CA LYS A 42 -6.66 18.51 -8.08
C LYS A 42 -6.10 17.21 -8.64
N ILE A 43 -6.05 17.06 -9.96
CA ILE A 43 -5.71 15.80 -10.61
C ILE A 43 -4.55 16.00 -11.57
N ALA A 44 -3.44 15.33 -11.29
CA ALA A 44 -2.26 15.28 -12.15
C ALA A 44 -2.06 13.87 -12.70
N VAL A 45 -2.02 13.73 -14.02
CA VAL A 45 -1.87 12.43 -14.71
C VAL A 45 -0.66 12.46 -15.63
N ARG A 46 0.22 11.50 -15.48
CA ARG A 46 1.33 11.24 -16.41
C ARG A 46 1.23 9.82 -16.94
N VAL A 47 0.94 9.72 -18.23
CA VAL A 47 0.91 8.42 -18.93
C VAL A 47 2.33 8.07 -19.37
N ALA A 48 3.05 7.35 -18.52
CA ALA A 48 4.43 6.94 -18.76
C ALA A 48 4.84 5.83 -17.80
N TYR A 49 5.94 5.14 -18.10
CA TYR A 49 6.71 4.37 -17.12
C TYR A 49 7.91 5.21 -16.67
N ASP A 50 7.99 5.52 -15.39
CA ASP A 50 9.09 6.31 -14.80
C ASP A 50 9.32 5.84 -13.35
N ASN A 51 10.31 4.96 -13.18
CA ASN A 51 10.60 4.35 -11.87
C ASN A 51 11.05 5.39 -10.84
N ALA A 52 11.85 6.36 -11.23
CA ALA A 52 12.33 7.39 -10.30
C ALA A 52 11.19 8.30 -9.84
N LEU A 53 10.28 8.66 -10.75
CA LEU A 53 9.11 9.47 -10.44
C LEU A 53 8.11 8.69 -9.59
N SER A 54 7.92 7.37 -9.80
CA SER A 54 7.01 6.56 -8.98
C SER A 54 7.40 6.60 -7.50
N HIS A 55 8.67 6.39 -7.20
CA HIS A 55 9.16 6.49 -5.82
C HIS A 55 9.04 7.89 -5.22
N LYS A 56 9.22 8.94 -6.03
CA LYS A 56 9.00 10.33 -5.55
C LYS A 56 7.52 10.60 -5.25
N ILE A 57 6.61 10.10 -6.08
CA ILE A 57 5.16 10.21 -5.84
C ILE A 57 4.79 9.45 -4.57
N GLU A 58 5.23 8.21 -4.41
CA GLU A 58 4.96 7.42 -3.21
C GLU A 58 5.52 8.10 -1.96
N ALA A 59 6.77 8.56 -1.99
CA ALA A 59 7.40 9.21 -0.84
C ALA A 59 6.79 10.59 -0.49
N GLY A 60 6.18 11.27 -1.46
CA GLY A 60 5.57 12.58 -1.27
C GLY A 60 4.06 12.56 -1.02
N ALA A 61 3.42 11.40 -1.10
CA ALA A 61 1.98 11.27 -0.89
C ALA A 61 1.65 10.93 0.57
N ASP A 62 0.48 11.37 1.03
CA ASP A 62 -0.04 10.95 2.34
C ASP A 62 -0.65 9.56 2.28
N MET A 63 -1.24 9.19 1.15
CA MET A 63 -1.98 7.95 0.95
C MET A 63 -1.63 7.32 -0.39
N PHE A 64 -1.62 5.99 -0.45
CA PHE A 64 -1.41 5.23 -1.68
C PHE A 64 -2.59 4.28 -1.94
N LEU A 65 -3.23 4.41 -3.09
CA LEU A 65 -4.46 3.68 -3.42
C LEU A 65 -4.18 2.47 -4.30
N MET A 66 -4.49 1.25 -3.80
CA MET A 66 -4.32 -0.03 -4.51
C MET A 66 -5.62 -0.85 -4.52
N PRO A 67 -6.61 -0.49 -5.35
CA PRO A 67 -7.88 -1.21 -5.44
C PRO A 67 -7.79 -2.42 -6.40
N SER A 68 -6.75 -3.22 -6.27
CA SER A 68 -6.46 -4.33 -7.16
C SER A 68 -7.58 -5.38 -7.15
N ARG A 69 -7.96 -5.89 -8.33
CA ARG A 69 -8.87 -7.05 -8.44
C ARG A 69 -8.23 -8.30 -7.89
N TYR A 70 -6.96 -8.49 -8.18
CA TYR A 70 -6.12 -9.55 -7.67
C TYR A 70 -4.68 -9.05 -7.58
N GLU A 71 -4.01 -9.34 -6.47
CA GLU A 71 -2.62 -8.96 -6.23
C GLU A 71 -1.92 -10.10 -5.48
N PRO A 72 -1.18 -10.99 -6.19
CA PRO A 72 -0.56 -12.15 -5.56
C PRO A 72 0.44 -11.78 -4.47
N SER A 73 1.18 -10.71 -4.63
CA SER A 73 2.18 -10.23 -3.66
C SER A 73 2.12 -8.71 -3.50
N GLY A 74 2.48 -7.96 -4.55
CA GLY A 74 2.62 -6.51 -4.54
C GLY A 74 3.91 -6.04 -3.86
N LEU A 75 4.48 -4.97 -4.38
CA LEU A 75 5.65 -4.30 -3.79
C LEU A 75 5.31 -2.88 -3.32
N ASN A 76 4.45 -2.19 -4.05
CA ASN A 76 4.19 -0.77 -3.81
C ASN A 76 3.58 -0.50 -2.43
N GLN A 77 2.72 -1.38 -1.88
CA GLN A 77 2.24 -1.22 -0.51
C GLN A 77 3.38 -1.31 0.52
N MET A 78 4.39 -2.14 0.27
CA MET A 78 5.55 -2.26 1.16
C MET A 78 6.47 -1.03 1.04
N TYR A 79 6.66 -0.51 -0.18
CA TYR A 79 7.39 0.74 -0.40
C TYR A 79 6.67 1.91 0.26
N SER A 80 5.35 2.02 0.08
CA SER A 80 4.52 3.04 0.72
C SER A 80 4.67 3.00 2.25
N LEU A 81 4.56 1.83 2.87
CA LEU A 81 4.78 1.68 4.32
C LEU A 81 6.18 2.16 4.72
N ARG A 82 7.21 1.85 3.94
CA ARG A 82 8.59 2.26 4.23
C ARG A 82 8.77 3.77 4.15
N TYR A 83 8.08 4.44 3.23
CA TYR A 83 8.08 5.91 3.10
C TYR A 83 7.19 6.61 4.14
N GLY A 84 6.33 5.88 4.84
CA GLY A 84 5.33 6.45 5.75
C GLY A 84 4.03 6.86 5.03
N THR A 85 3.89 6.53 3.75
CA THR A 85 2.67 6.72 2.99
C THR A 85 1.67 5.64 3.36
N VAL A 86 0.44 6.02 3.69
CA VAL A 86 -0.56 5.08 4.22
C VAL A 86 -1.29 4.37 3.08
N PRO A 87 -1.23 3.02 2.96
CA PRO A 87 -1.94 2.29 1.94
C PRO A 87 -3.45 2.21 2.20
N ILE A 88 -4.23 2.38 1.13
CA ILE A 88 -5.66 2.07 1.06
C ILE A 88 -5.81 0.95 0.05
N VAL A 89 -6.10 -0.27 0.49
CA VAL A 89 -6.01 -1.45 -0.36
C VAL A 89 -7.29 -2.29 -0.34
N ARG A 90 -7.53 -3.02 -1.43
CA ARG A 90 -8.49 -4.12 -1.36
C ARG A 90 -7.84 -5.34 -0.69
N ALA A 91 -8.60 -5.99 0.19
CA ALA A 91 -8.17 -7.23 0.88
C ALA A 91 -8.12 -8.39 -0.13
N THR A 92 -6.95 -8.60 -0.74
CA THR A 92 -6.70 -9.67 -1.71
C THR A 92 -5.22 -10.02 -1.77
N GLY A 93 -4.88 -11.32 -1.67
CA GLY A 93 -3.52 -11.83 -1.75
C GLY A 93 -2.54 -11.06 -0.88
N GLY A 94 -1.38 -10.68 -1.43
CA GLY A 94 -0.34 -9.99 -0.69
C GLY A 94 -0.74 -8.65 -0.06
N LEU A 95 -1.77 -7.97 -0.58
CA LEU A 95 -2.30 -6.76 0.06
C LEU A 95 -3.00 -7.10 1.38
N ASP A 96 -3.74 -8.21 1.41
CA ASP A 96 -4.41 -8.68 2.63
C ASP A 96 -3.41 -9.16 3.68
N ASP A 97 -2.33 -9.82 3.23
CA ASP A 97 -1.28 -10.36 4.09
C ASP A 97 -0.39 -9.27 4.72
N THR A 98 -0.13 -8.19 4.00
CA THR A 98 0.87 -7.18 4.39
C THR A 98 0.30 -5.94 5.07
N ILE A 99 -0.97 -5.61 4.80
CA ILE A 99 -1.63 -4.43 5.39
C ILE A 99 -2.55 -4.86 6.52
N GLU A 100 -2.32 -4.31 7.71
CA GLU A 100 -3.17 -4.47 8.88
C GLU A 100 -4.18 -3.32 8.91
N PRO A 101 -5.50 -3.60 9.11
CA PRO A 101 -6.50 -2.54 9.17
C PRO A 101 -6.27 -1.62 10.37
N TRP A 102 -6.45 -0.32 10.16
CA TRP A 102 -6.35 0.67 11.20
C TRP A 102 -7.44 0.52 12.26
N GLU A 103 -7.06 0.48 13.52
CA GLU A 103 -7.96 0.43 14.69
C GLU A 103 -7.76 1.70 15.54
N PRO A 104 -8.65 2.69 15.43
CA PRO A 104 -8.49 3.98 16.13
C PRO A 104 -8.41 3.86 17.65
N THR A 105 -9.12 2.89 18.25
CA THR A 105 -9.17 2.70 19.70
C THR A 105 -7.88 2.15 20.29
N SER A 106 -7.21 1.26 19.58
CA SER A 106 -5.94 0.63 20.00
C SER A 106 -4.71 1.34 19.45
N GLY A 107 -4.88 2.14 18.40
CA GLY A 107 -3.77 2.74 17.63
C GLY A 107 -2.93 1.70 16.89
N LYS A 108 -3.48 0.52 16.61
CA LYS A 108 -2.86 -0.55 15.80
C LYS A 108 -3.26 -0.44 14.34
N GLY A 109 -2.54 -1.15 13.49
CA GLY A 109 -2.78 -1.17 12.04
C GLY A 109 -1.75 -0.36 11.26
N THR A 110 -1.73 -0.56 9.95
CA THR A 110 -0.75 0.01 9.04
C THR A 110 -1.38 0.68 7.81
N GLY A 111 -2.70 0.55 7.62
CA GLY A 111 -3.42 1.10 6.49
C GLY A 111 -4.92 0.85 6.56
N PHE A 112 -5.61 1.06 5.47
CA PHE A 112 -7.05 0.88 5.34
C PHE A 112 -7.37 -0.24 4.36
N LYS A 113 -8.36 -1.08 4.69
CA LYS A 113 -8.73 -2.24 3.89
C LYS A 113 -10.23 -2.27 3.61
N PHE A 114 -10.58 -2.64 2.37
CA PHE A 114 -11.95 -2.97 2.00
C PHE A 114 -12.00 -4.33 1.28
N SER A 115 -13.07 -5.10 1.47
CA SER A 115 -13.18 -6.47 0.94
C SER A 115 -13.98 -6.55 -0.36
N ALA A 116 -15.15 -5.90 -0.40
CA ALA A 116 -16.05 -5.99 -1.55
C ALA A 116 -15.43 -5.32 -2.79
N TYR A 117 -15.45 -6.03 -3.93
CA TYR A 117 -14.98 -5.49 -5.20
C TYR A 117 -16.05 -4.54 -5.79
N SER A 118 -16.13 -3.34 -5.25
CA SER A 118 -17.08 -2.30 -5.69
C SER A 118 -16.55 -0.89 -5.45
N GLY A 119 -16.94 0.05 -6.32
CA GLY A 119 -16.59 1.46 -6.17
C GLY A 119 -17.10 2.05 -4.85
N VAL A 120 -18.29 1.66 -4.39
CA VAL A 120 -18.85 2.11 -3.12
C VAL A 120 -17.97 1.70 -1.92
N ALA A 121 -17.49 0.45 -1.91
CA ALA A 121 -16.60 -0.01 -0.83
C ALA A 121 -15.27 0.74 -0.84
N LEU A 122 -14.70 0.98 -2.01
CA LEU A 122 -13.51 1.80 -2.20
C LEU A 122 -13.73 3.22 -1.68
N LEU A 123 -14.80 3.88 -2.09
CA LEU A 123 -15.11 5.25 -1.68
C LEU A 123 -15.30 5.38 -0.16
N ASN A 124 -15.99 4.42 0.45
CA ASN A 124 -16.15 4.38 1.91
C ASN A 124 -14.81 4.25 2.64
N CYS A 125 -13.91 3.41 2.12
CA CYS A 125 -12.56 3.24 2.67
C CYS A 125 -11.73 4.53 2.54
N VAL A 126 -11.82 5.25 1.40
CA VAL A 126 -11.19 6.56 1.22
C VAL A 126 -11.76 7.58 2.23
N HIS A 127 -13.06 7.61 2.44
CA HIS A 127 -13.67 8.47 3.46
C HIS A 127 -13.19 8.16 4.88
N GLU A 128 -13.00 6.90 5.20
CA GLU A 128 -12.43 6.47 6.50
C GLU A 128 -11.01 6.99 6.66
N ALA A 129 -10.16 6.82 5.66
CA ALA A 129 -8.80 7.34 5.65
C ALA A 129 -8.74 8.86 5.81
N LEU A 130 -9.60 9.59 5.08
CA LEU A 130 -9.70 11.05 5.20
C LEU A 130 -10.18 11.51 6.58
N ARG A 131 -11.05 10.74 7.25
CA ARG A 131 -11.44 11.04 8.63
C ARG A 131 -10.27 10.86 9.59
N ALA A 132 -9.52 9.76 9.44
CA ALA A 132 -8.33 9.49 10.26
C ALA A 132 -7.23 10.54 10.03
N PHE A 133 -7.03 10.99 8.79
CA PHE A 133 -6.06 12.01 8.42
C PHE A 133 -6.28 13.35 9.15
N LYS A 134 -7.52 13.70 9.50
CA LYS A 134 -7.82 14.92 10.28
C LYS A 134 -7.25 14.88 11.70
N ASN A 135 -6.98 13.69 12.26
CA ASN A 135 -6.34 13.53 13.56
C ASN A 135 -4.83 13.30 13.37
N GLN A 136 -4.06 14.36 13.43
CA GLN A 136 -2.60 14.36 13.20
C GLN A 136 -1.85 13.34 14.07
N ALA A 137 -2.22 13.20 15.34
CA ALA A 137 -1.55 12.27 16.26
C ALA A 137 -1.84 10.82 15.88
N ALA A 138 -3.09 10.49 15.54
CA ALA A 138 -3.48 9.17 15.05
C ALA A 138 -2.81 8.84 13.71
N TRP A 139 -2.77 9.81 12.80
CA TRP A 139 -2.11 9.66 11.50
C TRP A 139 -0.61 9.38 11.62
N LEU A 140 0.10 10.16 12.44
CA LEU A 140 1.52 9.95 12.71
C LEU A 140 1.77 8.55 13.30
N LYS A 141 0.90 8.09 14.21
CA LYS A 141 0.99 6.75 14.78
C LYS A 141 0.84 5.66 13.71
N LEU A 142 -0.13 5.83 12.81
CA LEU A 142 -0.38 4.92 11.69
C LEU A 142 0.84 4.83 10.75
N MET A 143 1.41 5.98 10.35
CA MET A 143 2.65 6.06 9.57
C MET A 143 3.81 5.32 10.27
N GLN A 144 4.02 5.59 11.56
CA GLN A 144 5.09 4.95 12.35
C GLN A 144 4.90 3.43 12.46
N ASN A 145 3.66 2.95 12.58
CA ASN A 145 3.38 1.51 12.57
C ASN A 145 3.79 0.88 11.24
N GLY A 146 3.46 1.51 10.12
CA GLY A 146 3.85 1.07 8.78
C GLY A 146 5.37 1.03 8.59
N MET A 147 6.06 2.11 8.93
CA MET A 147 7.52 2.23 8.79
C MET A 147 8.31 1.22 9.63
N LYS A 148 7.71 0.68 10.70
CA LYS A 148 8.33 -0.36 11.56
C LYS A 148 8.20 -1.76 11.01
N LYS A 149 7.38 -2.00 9.96
CA LYS A 149 7.25 -3.33 9.36
C LYS A 149 8.54 -3.70 8.66
N ASP A 150 8.99 -4.93 8.91
CA ASP A 150 10.18 -5.50 8.30
C ASP A 150 9.77 -6.51 7.21
N PHE A 151 9.89 -6.10 5.96
CA PHE A 151 9.67 -6.93 4.77
C PHE A 151 11.00 -7.29 4.09
N SER A 152 12.12 -7.25 4.82
CA SER A 152 13.42 -7.59 4.28
C SER A 152 13.53 -9.09 3.94
N TRP A 153 14.45 -9.39 3.03
CA TRP A 153 14.81 -10.77 2.73
C TRP A 153 15.35 -11.54 3.96
N ILE A 154 15.97 -10.82 4.90
CA ILE A 154 16.45 -11.42 6.16
C ILE A 154 15.27 -11.90 7.01
N ALA A 155 14.20 -11.09 7.12
CA ALA A 155 12.98 -11.50 7.83
C ALA A 155 12.36 -12.74 7.17
N SER A 156 12.21 -12.72 5.85
CA SER A 156 11.69 -13.86 5.09
C SER A 156 12.56 -15.10 5.24
N ALA A 157 13.88 -14.98 5.15
CA ALA A 157 14.81 -16.09 5.29
C ALA A 157 14.70 -16.77 6.69
N ARG A 158 14.50 -16.00 7.75
CA ARG A 158 14.27 -16.53 9.09
C ARG A 158 13.03 -17.43 9.17
N GLU A 159 11.95 -17.04 8.47
CA GLU A 159 10.74 -17.87 8.43
C GLU A 159 10.97 -19.17 7.64
N TYR A 160 11.73 -19.14 6.54
CA TYR A 160 12.14 -20.34 5.82
C TYR A 160 13.00 -21.26 6.69
N VAL A 161 13.96 -20.72 7.46
CA VAL A 161 14.77 -21.51 8.39
C VAL A 161 13.90 -22.26 9.40
N LYS A 162 12.90 -21.62 10.00
CA LYS A 162 11.96 -22.28 10.91
C LYS A 162 11.23 -23.46 10.25
N ILE A 163 10.88 -23.36 8.97
CA ILE A 163 10.26 -24.47 8.23
C ILE A 163 11.25 -25.61 8.05
N TYR A 164 12.50 -25.31 7.66
CA TYR A 164 13.53 -26.32 7.47
C TYR A 164 13.87 -27.04 8.78
N GLU A 165 13.97 -26.33 9.91
CA GLU A 165 14.21 -26.92 11.22
C GLU A 165 13.08 -27.86 11.65
N ARG A 166 11.82 -27.58 11.31
CA ARG A 166 10.69 -28.50 11.56
C ARG A 166 10.77 -29.78 10.73
N LEU A 167 11.21 -29.66 9.47
CA LEU A 167 11.29 -30.78 8.53
C LEU A 167 12.55 -31.62 8.73
N SER A 168 13.63 -31.03 9.20
CA SER A 168 14.91 -31.68 9.47
C SER A 168 15.52 -31.09 10.75
N PRO A 169 15.03 -31.53 11.92
CA PRO A 169 15.54 -31.03 13.19
C PRO A 169 17.04 -31.30 13.31
N PRO A 170 17.83 -30.36 13.87
CA PRO A 170 19.27 -30.52 14.02
C PRO A 170 19.58 -31.81 14.82
N LYS A 171 20.57 -32.56 14.36
CA LYS A 171 21.01 -33.78 15.07
C LYS A 171 21.55 -33.40 16.46
N PRO A 172 21.24 -34.15 17.52
CA PRO A 172 21.81 -33.90 18.84
C PRO A 172 23.36 -33.84 18.76
N GLY A 173 23.96 -32.72 19.17
CA GLY A 173 25.40 -32.50 19.15
C GLY A 173 25.96 -31.72 17.96
N SER A 174 25.17 -31.30 16.99
CA SER A 174 25.62 -30.32 15.98
C SER A 174 25.67 -28.91 16.60
N GLN A 175 26.88 -28.38 16.78
CA GLN A 175 27.02 -26.97 17.18
C GLN A 175 26.39 -26.07 16.14
N GLU A 176 25.51 -25.17 16.56
CA GLU A 176 24.99 -24.08 15.74
C GLU A 176 26.14 -23.28 15.15
N LYS A 177 26.40 -23.45 13.87
CA LYS A 177 27.10 -22.42 13.10
C LYS A 177 26.11 -21.29 12.88
N VAL A 178 26.14 -20.32 13.78
CA VAL A 178 25.46 -19.03 13.58
C VAL A 178 26.03 -18.43 12.30
N LEU A 179 25.24 -18.42 11.23
CA LEU A 179 25.55 -17.64 10.06
C LEU A 179 25.41 -16.16 10.46
N GLU A 180 26.51 -15.56 10.90
CA GLU A 180 26.64 -14.11 10.99
C GLU A 180 26.59 -13.56 9.57
N PHE A 181 25.42 -13.11 9.14
CA PHE A 181 25.30 -12.25 7.98
C PHE A 181 25.87 -10.88 8.36
N SER A 182 27.15 -10.70 8.01
CA SER A 182 27.83 -9.40 8.10
C SER A 182 26.98 -8.33 7.44
N ARG A 183 26.83 -7.22 8.15
CA ARG A 183 26.22 -5.98 7.63
C ARG A 183 27.04 -5.51 6.42
N VAL A 184 26.40 -5.49 5.24
CA VAL A 184 26.82 -4.71 4.09
C VAL A 184 25.84 -3.57 3.92
#